data_91d3c10e7cce3cbda963371f15638111
#
_entry.id   91d3c10e7cce3cbda963371f15638111
#
_cell.length_a   1.000
_cell.length_b   1.000
_cell.length_c   1.000
_cell.angle_alpha   90.00
_cell.angle_beta   90.00
_cell.angle_gamma   90.00
#
_symmetry.space_group_name_H-M   'P 1'
#
loop_
_entity.id
_entity.type
_entity.pdbx_description
1 polymer ?
#
loop_
_entity_poly.entity_id
_entity_poly.type
_entity_poly.pdbx_seq_one_letter_code
_entity_poly.pdbx_strand_id
1 'polypeptide(L)'
;MIESHHQLVGNTASAANTGVALLGYSGCGKSSALEILLEHYPQVIYHEDANGGRYPQIVYITLNCVPNSNFSALYARIGEAIDRALNLEDNVYERMIEAKRSLGGKSACVRKLIEVFSIGAIILDEIQLIDFNSTKENSFESLLLLTNETKVAFVVIGTEDACEKMFKELRTARRIGEVINGNAYCENRTYFMHMVAALFRYQWFEEPVKLTNEITEALYEISRGIVCFLIKAYEEMHRAYYDESPRPIVDANFIRCTVRPRMERFYRLMQDTGMHSAMRADNDIDLYWDRERQNQFAQEYLDLCEEAERLRENVIRNIANITGTQYDLNTISQAYAKVIVRPKQEKTEKALTSAVIKMLAKAPPKREKKVLTPVSSEEMKKELLLKKQ
;
A
#
# COMPACT_ATOMS: atom_id res chain seq x y z
N MET A 1 -9.17 2.71 -11.38
CA MET A 1 -8.78 4.06 -11.80
C MET A 1 -7.54 4.06 -12.68
N ILE A 2 -6.38 3.51 -12.26
CA ILE A 2 -5.20 3.35 -13.13
C ILE A 2 -5.58 2.57 -14.40
N GLU A 3 -6.29 1.44 -14.26
CA GLU A 3 -6.79 0.65 -15.38
C GLU A 3 -7.79 1.40 -16.28
N SER A 4 -8.70 2.18 -15.69
CA SER A 4 -9.68 2.97 -16.45
C SER A 4 -9.02 4.11 -17.24
N HIS A 5 -7.96 4.71 -16.71
CA HIS A 5 -7.20 5.73 -17.41
C HIS A 5 -6.54 5.18 -18.68
N HIS A 6 -5.95 3.99 -18.62
CA HIS A 6 -5.36 3.34 -19.80
C HIS A 6 -6.39 2.95 -20.86
N GLN A 7 -7.63 2.68 -20.45
CA GLN A 7 -8.73 2.41 -21.41
C GLN A 7 -9.28 3.70 -22.05
N LEU A 8 -9.16 4.84 -21.36
CA LEU A 8 -9.73 6.12 -21.80
C LEU A 8 -8.82 6.93 -22.71
N VAL A 9 -7.51 6.64 -22.77
CA VAL A 9 -6.56 7.32 -23.65
C VAL A 9 -6.91 7.14 -25.15
N GLY A 10 -7.73 6.12 -25.49
CA GLY A 10 -8.25 5.91 -26.84
C GLY A 10 -9.66 6.45 -27.10
N ASN A 11 -10.42 6.86 -26.08
CA ASN A 11 -11.81 7.33 -26.20
C ASN A 11 -11.92 8.79 -25.82
N THR A 12 -12.39 9.63 -26.74
CA THR A 12 -12.67 11.07 -26.55
C THR A 12 -13.87 11.36 -25.64
N ALA A 13 -14.42 10.36 -24.95
CA ALA A 13 -15.49 10.57 -23.97
C ALA A 13 -14.94 11.32 -22.76
N SER A 14 -15.54 12.47 -22.49
CA SER A 14 -15.27 13.34 -21.34
C SER A 14 -15.41 12.58 -20.02
N ALA A 15 -14.30 12.03 -19.53
CA ALA A 15 -14.24 11.52 -18.15
C ALA A 15 -14.19 12.72 -17.20
N ALA A 16 -15.32 13.07 -16.63
CA ALA A 16 -15.44 14.20 -15.71
C ALA A 16 -14.76 13.95 -14.36
N ASN A 17 -14.38 12.70 -14.04
CA ASN A 17 -13.92 12.27 -12.72
C ASN A 17 -12.61 11.51 -12.84
N THR A 18 -11.51 12.18 -12.55
CA THR A 18 -10.16 11.60 -12.63
C THR A 18 -9.43 11.56 -11.29
N GLY A 19 -10.11 11.81 -10.18
CA GLY A 19 -9.50 11.84 -8.86
C GLY A 19 -10.17 10.89 -7.86
N VAL A 20 -9.39 10.41 -6.88
CA VAL A 20 -9.86 9.68 -5.69
C VAL A 20 -9.23 10.33 -4.47
N ALA A 21 -10.01 10.52 -3.41
CA ALA A 21 -9.53 10.92 -2.11
C ALA A 21 -9.70 9.77 -1.11
N LEU A 22 -8.61 9.33 -0.49
CA LEU A 22 -8.62 8.39 0.62
C LEU A 22 -8.36 9.17 1.90
N LEU A 23 -9.41 9.42 2.67
CA LEU A 23 -9.37 10.26 3.86
C LEU A 23 -9.68 9.44 5.11
N GLY A 24 -9.02 9.78 6.21
CA GLY A 24 -9.25 9.09 7.47
C GLY A 24 -8.21 9.46 8.54
N TYR A 25 -8.38 8.91 9.74
CA TYR A 25 -7.51 9.19 10.87
C TYR A 25 -6.05 8.87 10.58
N SER A 26 -5.14 9.60 11.24
CA SER A 26 -3.73 9.24 11.22
C SER A 26 -3.53 7.86 11.85
N GLY A 27 -2.74 7.01 11.20
CA GLY A 27 -2.47 5.65 11.68
C GLY A 27 -3.55 4.61 11.38
N CYS A 28 -4.59 4.92 10.58
CA CYS A 28 -5.58 3.91 10.16
C CYS A 28 -5.11 2.99 9.02
N GLY A 29 -3.86 3.15 8.53
CA GLY A 29 -3.26 2.24 7.55
C GLY A 29 -3.41 2.65 6.10
N LYS A 30 -3.79 3.90 5.79
CA LYS A 30 -4.00 4.39 4.40
C LYS A 30 -2.78 4.19 3.50
N SER A 31 -1.62 4.66 3.93
CA SER A 31 -0.38 4.57 3.14
C SER A 31 0.04 3.12 2.95
N SER A 32 -0.06 2.28 3.99
CA SER A 32 0.24 0.84 3.89
C SER A 32 -0.71 0.11 2.92
N ALA A 33 -2.00 0.44 2.96
CA ALA A 33 -2.96 -0.12 2.02
C ALA A 33 -2.66 0.28 0.56
N LEU A 34 -2.23 1.54 0.36
CA LEU A 34 -1.78 2.00 -0.94
C LEU A 34 -0.52 1.26 -1.41
N GLU A 35 0.49 1.11 -0.56
CA GLU A 35 1.73 0.39 -0.89
C GLU A 35 1.42 -1.04 -1.35
N ILE A 36 0.62 -1.78 -0.60
CA ILE A 36 0.17 -3.14 -0.98
C ILE A 36 -0.56 -3.14 -2.32
N LEU A 37 -1.43 -2.15 -2.57
CA LEU A 37 -2.12 -2.03 -3.85
C LEU A 37 -1.14 -1.79 -5.00
N LEU A 38 -0.18 -0.90 -4.81
CA LEU A 38 0.79 -0.51 -5.85
C LEU A 38 1.78 -1.63 -6.20
N GLU A 39 2.06 -2.57 -5.29
CA GLU A 39 2.86 -3.77 -5.59
C GLU A 39 2.30 -4.62 -6.75
N HIS A 40 1.01 -4.48 -7.05
CA HIS A 40 0.35 -5.20 -8.14
C HIS A 40 0.54 -4.53 -9.50
N TYR A 41 1.08 -3.32 -9.56
CA TYR A 41 1.26 -2.53 -10.78
C TYR A 41 2.74 -2.22 -11.01
N PRO A 42 3.27 -2.42 -12.23
CA PRO A 42 4.61 -1.93 -12.55
C PRO A 42 4.61 -0.40 -12.51
N GLN A 43 5.61 0.20 -11.88
CA GLN A 43 5.72 1.66 -11.84
C GLN A 43 6.07 2.24 -13.21
N VAL A 44 6.91 1.55 -13.97
CA VAL A 44 7.34 1.96 -15.33
C VAL A 44 7.16 0.79 -16.30
N ILE A 45 6.60 1.07 -17.46
CA ILE A 45 6.48 0.15 -18.57
C ILE A 45 7.33 0.69 -19.72
N TYR A 46 8.23 -0.13 -20.26
CA TYR A 46 9.01 0.21 -21.43
C TYR A 46 8.34 -0.30 -22.69
N HIS A 47 8.05 0.60 -23.61
CA HIS A 47 7.51 0.31 -24.92
C HIS A 47 8.63 0.35 -25.96
N GLU A 48 8.45 -0.39 -27.05
CA GLU A 48 9.33 -0.33 -28.23
C GLU A 48 8.54 0.22 -29.41
N ASP A 49 9.12 1.19 -30.11
CA ASP A 49 8.56 1.71 -31.35
C ASP A 49 8.91 0.81 -32.55
N ALA A 50 8.30 1.11 -33.70
CA ALA A 50 8.53 0.35 -34.94
C ALA A 50 9.99 0.39 -35.44
N ASN A 51 10.81 1.32 -34.93
CA ASN A 51 12.22 1.51 -35.29
C ASN A 51 13.18 0.90 -34.26
N GLY A 52 12.65 0.22 -33.21
CA GLY A 52 13.43 -0.36 -32.11
C GLY A 52 13.83 0.65 -31.03
N GLY A 53 13.28 1.87 -31.04
CA GLY A 53 13.44 2.85 -29.99
C GLY A 53 12.65 2.46 -28.75
N ARG A 54 13.28 2.55 -27.56
CA ARG A 54 12.59 2.26 -26.28
C ARG A 54 12.23 3.57 -25.59
N TYR A 55 10.96 3.66 -25.14
CA TYR A 55 10.49 4.81 -24.36
C TYR A 55 9.74 4.34 -23.12
N PRO A 56 9.94 5.03 -21.98
CA PRO A 56 9.28 4.69 -20.73
C PRO A 56 7.89 5.33 -20.66
N GLN A 57 6.92 4.57 -20.17
CA GLN A 57 5.64 5.06 -19.68
C GLN A 57 5.63 4.91 -18.15
N ILE A 58 5.34 5.99 -17.43
CA ILE A 58 5.23 5.96 -15.98
C ILE A 58 3.76 5.72 -15.61
N VAL A 59 3.46 4.56 -15.03
CA VAL A 59 2.09 4.20 -14.65
C VAL A 59 1.60 5.07 -13.49
N TYR A 60 2.47 5.28 -12.48
CA TYR A 60 2.18 6.14 -11.34
C TYR A 60 3.45 6.73 -10.74
N ILE A 61 3.30 7.87 -10.08
CA ILE A 61 4.30 8.45 -9.18
C ILE A 61 3.68 8.71 -7.80
N THR A 62 4.47 8.51 -6.75
CA THR A 62 4.08 8.75 -5.37
C THR A 62 4.90 9.88 -4.75
N LEU A 63 4.23 10.74 -4.01
CA LEU A 63 4.81 11.92 -3.37
C LEU A 63 4.28 12.03 -1.94
N ASN A 64 5.18 12.16 -0.97
CA ASN A 64 4.80 12.56 0.38
C ASN A 64 4.82 14.08 0.46
N CYS A 65 3.70 14.69 0.82
CA CYS A 65 3.63 16.13 1.03
C CYS A 65 4.45 16.53 2.26
N VAL A 66 5.10 17.69 2.21
CA VAL A 66 5.95 18.20 3.30
C VAL A 66 5.26 19.36 3.97
N PRO A 67 5.39 19.50 5.31
CA PRO A 67 4.82 20.62 6.04
C PRO A 67 5.16 21.98 5.43
N ASN A 68 4.15 22.85 5.33
CA ASN A 68 4.27 24.22 4.79
C ASN A 68 4.81 24.28 3.34
N SER A 69 4.69 23.21 2.58
CA SER A 69 5.08 23.22 1.18
C SER A 69 4.05 24.01 0.35
N ASN A 70 4.57 24.83 -0.55
CA ASN A 70 3.78 25.52 -1.55
C ASN A 70 3.76 24.74 -2.88
N PHE A 71 2.94 25.18 -3.84
CA PHE A 71 2.84 24.52 -5.15
C PHE A 71 4.14 24.52 -5.94
N SER A 72 5.01 25.50 -5.72
CA SER A 72 6.34 25.52 -6.35
C SER A 72 7.19 24.33 -5.91
N ALA A 73 7.18 24.03 -4.60
CA ALA A 73 7.87 22.87 -4.06
C ALA A 73 7.20 21.56 -4.49
N LEU A 74 5.86 21.52 -4.54
CA LEU A 74 5.14 20.35 -5.04
C LEU A 74 5.51 20.00 -6.49
N TYR A 75 5.62 20.99 -7.37
CA TYR A 75 6.03 20.76 -8.76
C TYR A 75 7.47 20.24 -8.86
N ALA A 76 8.40 20.76 -8.06
CA ALA A 76 9.77 20.25 -8.02
C ALA A 76 9.78 18.76 -7.58
N ARG A 77 9.00 18.42 -6.56
CA ARG A 77 8.87 17.03 -6.10
C ARG A 77 8.22 16.08 -7.11
N ILE A 78 7.37 16.58 -8.00
CA ILE A 78 6.89 15.78 -9.14
C ILE A 78 8.07 15.42 -10.04
N GLY A 79 9.00 16.36 -10.28
CA GLY A 79 10.23 16.09 -11.03
C GLY A 79 11.11 15.06 -10.34
N GLU A 80 11.35 15.21 -9.03
CA GLU A 80 12.08 14.24 -8.20
C GLU A 80 11.45 12.83 -8.27
N ALA A 81 10.11 12.74 -8.23
CA ALA A 81 9.43 11.46 -8.32
C ALA A 81 9.54 10.81 -9.71
N ILE A 82 9.60 11.61 -10.78
CA ILE A 82 9.89 11.14 -12.15
C ILE A 82 11.31 10.62 -12.22
N ASP A 83 12.30 11.38 -11.70
CA ASP A 83 13.71 10.97 -11.67
C ASP A 83 13.89 9.65 -10.93
N ARG A 84 13.22 9.49 -9.78
CA ARG A 84 13.23 8.26 -8.98
C ARG A 84 12.56 7.09 -9.71
N ALA A 85 11.43 7.30 -10.37
CA ALA A 85 10.73 6.26 -11.12
C ALA A 85 11.57 5.73 -12.29
N LEU A 86 12.39 6.60 -12.91
CA LEU A 86 13.29 6.26 -14.01
C LEU A 86 14.69 5.83 -13.54
N ASN A 87 14.93 5.78 -12.21
CA ASN A 87 16.23 5.48 -11.59
C ASN A 87 17.37 6.40 -12.10
N LEU A 88 17.09 7.70 -12.22
CA LEU A 88 18.09 8.69 -12.62
C LEU A 88 18.83 9.21 -11.38
N GLU A 89 20.17 9.23 -11.44
CA GLU A 89 21.03 9.68 -10.31
C GLU A 89 21.12 11.21 -10.18
N ASP A 90 20.90 11.95 -11.29
CA ASP A 90 21.23 13.37 -11.39
C ASP A 90 20.07 14.35 -11.16
N ASN A 91 18.91 13.92 -10.68
CA ASN A 91 17.74 14.79 -10.46
C ASN A 91 17.44 15.71 -11.67
N VAL A 92 17.39 15.13 -12.86
CA VAL A 92 17.31 15.85 -14.14
C VAL A 92 16.01 16.65 -14.25
N TYR A 93 14.88 16.03 -13.96
CA TYR A 93 13.55 16.63 -14.12
C TYR A 93 13.20 17.56 -12.96
N GLU A 94 13.66 17.26 -11.74
CA GLU A 94 13.57 18.18 -10.62
C GLU A 94 14.26 19.50 -10.95
N ARG A 95 15.54 19.48 -11.35
CA ARG A 95 16.31 20.68 -11.74
C ARG A 95 15.67 21.41 -12.92
N MET A 96 15.13 20.67 -13.90
CA MET A 96 14.46 21.27 -15.05
C MET A 96 13.22 22.09 -14.64
N ILE A 97 12.47 21.64 -13.66
CA ILE A 97 11.31 22.34 -13.11
C ILE A 97 11.78 23.52 -12.24
N GLU A 98 12.77 23.31 -11.37
CA GLU A 98 13.31 24.36 -10.50
C GLU A 98 13.91 25.54 -11.27
N ALA A 99 14.52 25.29 -12.42
CA ALA A 99 15.03 26.32 -13.30
C ALA A 99 13.95 27.30 -13.83
N LYS A 100 12.65 26.95 -13.73
CA LYS A 100 11.55 27.85 -14.10
C LYS A 100 11.29 28.86 -12.99
N ARG A 101 11.37 30.15 -13.32
CA ARG A 101 11.22 31.25 -12.35
C ARG A 101 9.79 31.47 -11.87
N SER A 102 8.79 31.26 -12.73
CA SER A 102 7.37 31.47 -12.39
C SER A 102 6.65 30.17 -12.10
N LEU A 103 5.63 30.22 -11.24
CA LEU A 103 4.79 29.09 -10.93
C LEU A 103 4.09 28.54 -12.18
N GLY A 104 3.59 29.41 -13.06
CA GLY A 104 3.02 29.01 -14.35
C GLY A 104 4.04 28.32 -15.27
N GLY A 105 5.31 28.74 -15.25
CA GLY A 105 6.38 28.07 -15.98
C GLY A 105 6.69 26.67 -15.43
N LYS A 106 6.65 26.51 -14.10
CA LYS A 106 6.80 25.20 -13.45
C LYS A 106 5.63 24.28 -13.79
N SER A 107 4.39 24.79 -13.69
CA SER A 107 3.19 24.05 -14.06
C SER A 107 3.22 23.57 -15.52
N ALA A 108 3.60 24.46 -16.46
CA ALA A 108 3.72 24.10 -17.88
C ALA A 108 4.80 23.02 -18.12
N CYS A 109 5.91 23.09 -17.36
CA CYS A 109 6.96 22.07 -17.42
C CYS A 109 6.45 20.72 -16.93
N VAL A 110 5.79 20.67 -15.78
CA VAL A 110 5.18 19.45 -15.22
C VAL A 110 4.18 18.86 -16.19
N ARG A 111 3.27 19.65 -16.76
CA ARG A 111 2.31 19.21 -17.76
C ARG A 111 3.00 18.51 -18.93
N LYS A 112 4.04 19.12 -19.47
CA LYS A 112 4.81 18.54 -20.58
C LYS A 112 5.47 17.20 -20.20
N LEU A 113 5.97 17.07 -18.96
CA LEU A 113 6.54 15.82 -18.47
C LEU A 113 5.47 14.73 -18.29
N ILE A 114 4.28 15.09 -17.80
CA ILE A 114 3.14 14.17 -17.70
C ILE A 114 2.78 13.61 -19.08
N GLU A 115 2.74 14.46 -20.10
CA GLU A 115 2.45 14.05 -21.49
C GLU A 115 3.57 13.18 -22.07
N VAL A 116 4.83 13.58 -21.92
CA VAL A 116 6.00 12.87 -22.47
C VAL A 116 6.12 11.47 -21.89
N PHE A 117 5.92 11.31 -20.58
CA PHE A 117 6.01 10.02 -19.91
C PHE A 117 4.67 9.31 -19.81
N SER A 118 3.60 9.88 -20.36
CA SER A 118 2.24 9.33 -20.28
C SER A 118 1.89 8.89 -18.86
N ILE A 119 2.11 9.79 -17.87
CA ILE A 119 1.92 9.50 -16.45
C ILE A 119 0.44 9.21 -16.21
N GLY A 120 0.12 8.01 -15.72
CA GLY A 120 -1.25 7.58 -15.50
C GLY A 120 -1.85 8.16 -14.22
N ALA A 121 -1.11 8.16 -13.12
CA ALA A 121 -1.57 8.67 -11.83
C ALA A 121 -0.47 9.40 -11.05
N ILE A 122 -0.87 10.46 -10.34
CA ILE A 122 -0.06 11.15 -9.34
C ILE A 122 -0.72 10.96 -7.99
N ILE A 123 0.01 10.35 -7.06
CA ILE A 123 -0.46 9.99 -5.74
C ILE A 123 0.20 10.94 -4.74
N LEU A 124 -0.63 11.70 -4.02
CA LEU A 124 -0.20 12.67 -3.02
C LEU A 124 -0.58 12.14 -1.64
N ASP A 125 0.41 11.73 -0.86
CA ASP A 125 0.21 11.32 0.52
C ASP A 125 0.46 12.48 1.48
N GLU A 126 -0.22 12.45 2.65
CA GLU A 126 -0.17 13.51 3.67
C GLU A 126 -0.57 14.89 3.13
N ILE A 127 -1.61 14.94 2.31
CA ILE A 127 -2.06 16.16 1.59
C ILE A 127 -2.39 17.33 2.53
N GLN A 128 -2.75 17.08 3.79
CA GLN A 128 -3.03 18.10 4.80
C GLN A 128 -1.80 18.97 5.13
N LEU A 129 -0.59 18.50 4.78
CA LEU A 129 0.66 19.22 5.02
C LEU A 129 0.90 20.34 3.99
N ILE A 130 0.16 20.35 2.88
CA ILE A 130 0.24 21.43 1.89
C ILE A 130 -0.55 22.63 2.40
N ASP A 131 0.06 23.81 2.32
CA ASP A 131 -0.64 25.05 2.62
C ASP A 131 -1.49 25.51 1.42
N PHE A 132 -2.79 25.30 1.50
CA PHE A 132 -3.77 25.73 0.52
C PHE A 132 -4.28 27.18 0.73
N ASN A 133 -3.81 27.89 1.75
CA ASN A 133 -4.41 29.16 2.18
C ASN A 133 -3.80 30.40 1.55
N SER A 134 -2.72 30.31 0.78
CA SER A 134 -1.89 31.46 0.46
C SER A 134 -2.20 32.08 -0.87
N THR A 135 -3.10 32.18 -1.59
CA THR A 135 -3.37 32.88 -2.88
C THR A 135 -4.04 31.99 -3.94
N LYS A 136 -4.67 32.61 -4.94
CA LYS A 136 -5.29 31.91 -6.09
C LYS A 136 -4.33 30.95 -6.81
N GLU A 137 -3.02 31.18 -6.71
CA GLU A 137 -2.00 30.34 -7.33
C GLU A 137 -1.66 29.10 -6.53
N ASN A 138 -1.94 29.07 -5.22
CA ASN A 138 -1.71 27.94 -4.31
C ASN A 138 -3.02 27.24 -3.96
N SER A 139 -3.95 27.18 -4.88
CA SER A 139 -5.21 26.51 -4.67
C SER A 139 -5.19 25.09 -5.23
N PHE A 140 -6.02 24.22 -4.67
CA PHE A 140 -6.25 22.89 -5.23
C PHE A 140 -6.74 22.95 -6.70
N GLU A 141 -7.29 24.07 -7.13
CA GLU A 141 -7.64 24.35 -8.53
C GLU A 141 -6.44 24.20 -9.48
N SER A 142 -5.23 24.53 -9.04
CA SER A 142 -4.01 24.35 -9.85
C SER A 142 -3.71 22.88 -10.17
N LEU A 143 -3.97 21.98 -9.23
CA LEU A 143 -3.89 20.53 -9.48
C LEU A 143 -5.01 20.07 -10.41
N LEU A 144 -6.21 20.59 -10.24
CA LEU A 144 -7.33 20.27 -11.11
C LEU A 144 -7.13 20.75 -12.54
N LEU A 145 -6.41 21.88 -12.74
CA LEU A 145 -6.02 22.33 -14.07
C LEU A 145 -5.08 21.31 -14.74
N LEU A 146 -4.10 20.77 -14.02
CA LEU A 146 -3.25 19.70 -14.55
C LEU A 146 -4.07 18.49 -14.98
N THR A 147 -5.04 18.06 -14.16
CA THR A 147 -5.95 16.95 -14.51
C THR A 147 -6.74 17.21 -15.78
N ASN A 148 -7.30 18.43 -15.92
CA ASN A 148 -8.10 18.76 -17.09
C ASN A 148 -7.27 18.79 -18.38
N GLU A 149 -6.05 19.28 -18.31
CA GLU A 149 -5.20 19.48 -19.47
C GLU A 149 -4.47 18.19 -19.88
N THR A 150 -4.04 17.38 -18.90
CA THR A 150 -3.26 16.15 -19.16
C THR A 150 -4.04 14.86 -18.97
N LYS A 151 -5.24 14.94 -18.36
CA LYS A 151 -6.07 13.79 -17.96
C LYS A 151 -5.37 12.83 -16.97
N VAL A 152 -4.30 13.25 -16.32
CA VAL A 152 -3.66 12.47 -15.26
C VAL A 152 -4.61 12.30 -14.09
N ALA A 153 -4.66 11.11 -13.50
CA ALA A 153 -5.45 10.87 -12.32
C ALA A 153 -4.72 11.36 -11.06
N PHE A 154 -5.43 12.08 -10.18
CA PHE A 154 -4.92 12.41 -8.86
C PHE A 154 -5.52 11.50 -7.79
N VAL A 155 -4.67 10.86 -7.01
CA VAL A 155 -5.04 10.14 -5.80
C VAL A 155 -4.51 10.93 -4.62
N VAL A 156 -5.40 11.40 -3.77
CA VAL A 156 -5.05 12.21 -2.59
C VAL A 156 -5.30 11.39 -1.33
N ILE A 157 -4.31 11.34 -0.46
CA ILE A 157 -4.38 10.63 0.82
C ILE A 157 -4.12 11.63 1.93
N GLY A 158 -4.97 11.61 2.95
CA GLY A 158 -4.83 12.55 4.06
C GLY A 158 -5.78 12.32 5.21
N THR A 159 -5.80 13.28 6.11
CA THR A 159 -6.74 13.34 7.22
C THR A 159 -8.04 14.04 6.82
N GLU A 160 -9.09 13.90 7.64
CA GLU A 160 -10.38 14.56 7.40
C GLU A 160 -10.27 16.08 7.36
N ASP A 161 -9.34 16.67 8.12
CA ASP A 161 -9.07 18.12 8.09
C ASP A 161 -8.65 18.61 6.71
N ALA A 162 -8.00 17.75 5.92
CA ALA A 162 -7.65 18.05 4.54
C ALA A 162 -8.92 18.20 3.68
N CYS A 163 -9.95 17.43 3.97
CA CYS A 163 -11.23 17.48 3.27
C CYS A 163 -11.84 18.87 3.33
N GLU A 164 -11.93 19.49 4.51
CA GLU A 164 -12.47 20.83 4.67
C GLU A 164 -11.68 21.89 3.90
N LYS A 165 -10.37 21.75 3.85
CA LYS A 165 -9.50 22.69 3.11
C LYS A 165 -9.58 22.50 1.59
N MET A 166 -9.68 21.24 1.13
CA MET A 166 -9.70 20.90 -0.29
C MET A 166 -11.08 21.12 -0.92
N PHE A 167 -12.16 20.84 -0.18
CA PHE A 167 -13.54 20.85 -0.71
C PHE A 167 -14.32 22.13 -0.42
N LYS A 168 -13.64 23.22 -0.04
CA LYS A 168 -14.28 24.52 0.19
C LYS A 168 -15.14 25.00 -1.00
N GLU A 169 -14.87 24.49 -2.21
CA GLU A 169 -15.60 24.82 -3.40
C GLU A 169 -16.29 23.58 -4.01
N LEU A 170 -17.57 23.69 -4.31
CA LEU A 170 -18.39 22.66 -4.99
C LEU A 170 -17.77 22.16 -6.31
N ARG A 171 -16.98 23.00 -6.98
CA ARG A 171 -16.25 22.63 -8.22
C ARG A 171 -15.18 21.60 -7.97
N THR A 172 -14.48 21.72 -6.86
CA THR A 172 -13.42 20.80 -6.43
C THR A 172 -13.99 19.44 -6.08
N ALA A 173 -15.07 19.41 -5.29
CA ALA A 173 -15.75 18.19 -4.90
C ALA A 173 -16.27 17.36 -6.09
N ARG A 174 -16.74 18.01 -7.15
CA ARG A 174 -17.24 17.32 -8.36
C ARG A 174 -16.15 16.64 -9.19
N ARG A 175 -14.90 17.05 -9.05
CA ARG A 175 -13.78 16.57 -9.86
C ARG A 175 -12.97 15.46 -9.17
N ILE A 176 -13.08 15.37 -7.85
CA ILE A 176 -12.70 14.18 -7.11
C ILE A 176 -13.89 13.24 -7.24
N GLY A 177 -13.73 12.20 -8.06
CA GLY A 177 -14.82 11.29 -8.41
C GLY A 177 -15.32 10.50 -7.22
N GLU A 178 -14.42 10.08 -6.32
CA GLU A 178 -14.75 9.23 -5.18
C GLU A 178 -13.96 9.64 -3.93
N VAL A 179 -14.66 9.71 -2.82
CA VAL A 179 -14.05 9.86 -1.49
C VAL A 179 -14.20 8.54 -0.76
N ILE A 180 -13.08 7.90 -0.48
CA ILE A 180 -13.02 6.64 0.24
C ILE A 180 -12.78 6.93 1.72
N ASN A 181 -13.65 6.40 2.58
CA ASN A 181 -13.49 6.48 4.02
C ASN A 181 -12.39 5.52 4.49
N GLY A 182 -11.21 6.05 4.84
CA GLY A 182 -10.10 5.30 5.39
C GLY A 182 -10.33 4.82 6.83
N ASN A 183 -11.39 5.31 7.50
CA ASN A 183 -11.75 4.90 8.85
C ASN A 183 -12.65 3.65 8.88
N ALA A 184 -13.02 3.11 7.73
CA ALA A 184 -13.93 1.97 7.65
C ALA A 184 -13.52 0.79 8.56
N TYR A 185 -12.21 0.54 8.72
CA TYR A 185 -11.70 -0.47 9.63
C TYR A 185 -11.82 -0.08 11.11
N CYS A 186 -11.70 1.21 11.42
CA CYS A 186 -11.85 1.72 12.79
C CYS A 186 -13.31 1.68 13.25
N GLU A 187 -14.23 1.99 12.34
CA GLU A 187 -15.67 2.12 12.60
C GLU A 187 -16.38 0.77 12.52
N ASN A 188 -15.88 -0.15 11.72
CA ASN A 188 -16.50 -1.45 11.51
C ASN A 188 -15.87 -2.54 12.38
N ARG A 189 -16.61 -3.00 13.39
CA ARG A 189 -16.16 -4.04 14.34
C ARG A 189 -15.78 -5.35 13.67
N THR A 190 -16.45 -5.73 12.59
CA THR A 190 -16.12 -6.96 11.86
C THR A 190 -14.73 -6.87 11.22
N TYR A 191 -14.40 -5.75 10.58
CA TYR A 191 -13.06 -5.56 10.03
C TYR A 191 -11.99 -5.53 11.13
N PHE A 192 -12.29 -4.86 12.26
CA PHE A 192 -11.39 -4.85 13.40
C PHE A 192 -11.11 -6.25 13.93
N MET A 193 -12.15 -7.09 14.08
CA MET A 193 -11.99 -8.48 14.50
C MET A 193 -11.09 -9.28 13.55
N HIS A 194 -11.26 -9.09 12.23
CA HIS A 194 -10.39 -9.74 11.24
C HIS A 194 -8.93 -9.33 11.40
N MET A 195 -8.66 -8.06 11.71
CA MET A 195 -7.30 -7.59 11.97
C MET A 195 -6.72 -8.17 13.25
N VAL A 196 -7.49 -8.21 14.34
CA VAL A 196 -7.06 -8.84 15.60
C VAL A 196 -6.77 -10.32 15.37
N ALA A 197 -7.66 -11.03 14.65
CA ALA A 197 -7.46 -12.45 14.32
C ALA A 197 -6.17 -12.66 13.48
N ALA A 198 -5.88 -11.75 12.54
CA ALA A 198 -4.65 -11.82 11.77
C ALA A 198 -3.41 -11.61 12.64
N LEU A 199 -3.43 -10.66 13.58
CA LEU A 199 -2.33 -10.44 14.53
C LEU A 199 -2.09 -11.64 15.44
N PHE A 200 -3.18 -12.27 15.94
CA PHE A 200 -3.08 -13.44 16.82
C PHE A 200 -2.51 -14.69 16.13
N ARG A 201 -2.32 -14.70 14.84
CA ARG A 201 -1.55 -15.74 14.11
C ARG A 201 -0.04 -15.60 14.33
N TYR A 202 0.44 -14.44 14.77
CA TYR A 202 1.87 -14.12 15.01
C TYR A 202 2.11 -13.87 16.49
N GLN A 203 1.97 -14.94 17.31
CA GLN A 203 2.13 -14.87 18.75
C GLN A 203 3.54 -15.32 19.16
N TRP A 204 4.07 -14.66 20.19
CA TRP A 204 5.35 -15.02 20.81
C TRP A 204 5.20 -15.34 22.31
N PHE A 205 4.01 -15.78 22.74
CA PHE A 205 3.80 -16.28 24.09
C PHE A 205 4.37 -17.69 24.22
N GLU A 206 4.73 -18.10 25.45
CA GLU A 206 5.24 -19.46 25.73
C GLU A 206 4.21 -20.53 25.33
N GLU A 207 2.91 -20.21 25.58
CA GLU A 207 1.80 -21.01 25.10
C GLU A 207 0.87 -20.15 24.24
N PRO A 208 0.39 -20.64 23.10
CA PRO A 208 -0.51 -19.89 22.25
C PRO A 208 -1.79 -19.48 22.98
N VAL A 209 -2.08 -18.20 22.98
CA VAL A 209 -3.29 -17.63 23.59
C VAL A 209 -4.45 -17.76 22.60
N LYS A 210 -5.55 -18.37 23.06
CA LYS A 210 -6.77 -18.46 22.26
C LYS A 210 -7.45 -17.09 22.23
N LEU A 211 -7.69 -16.58 21.02
CA LEU A 211 -8.45 -15.35 20.85
C LEU A 211 -9.90 -15.53 21.32
N THR A 212 -10.35 -14.65 22.21
CA THR A 212 -11.72 -14.58 22.69
C THR A 212 -12.33 -13.22 22.37
N ASN A 213 -13.67 -13.12 22.42
CA ASN A 213 -14.35 -11.85 22.20
C ASN A 213 -13.95 -10.80 23.24
N GLU A 214 -13.78 -11.21 24.50
CA GLU A 214 -13.37 -10.33 25.59
C GLU A 214 -11.98 -9.72 25.34
N ILE A 215 -11.04 -10.51 24.80
CA ILE A 215 -9.71 -10.04 24.37
C ILE A 215 -9.87 -9.04 23.23
N THR A 216 -10.70 -9.36 22.23
CA THR A 216 -10.94 -8.46 21.08
C THR A 216 -11.57 -7.15 21.53
N GLU A 217 -12.55 -7.18 22.43
CA GLU A 217 -13.15 -5.98 23.00
C GLU A 217 -12.13 -5.14 23.80
N ALA A 218 -11.33 -5.79 24.64
CA ALA A 218 -10.29 -5.09 25.40
C ALA A 218 -9.26 -4.41 24.50
N LEU A 219 -8.86 -5.06 23.39
CA LEU A 219 -7.98 -4.47 22.40
C LEU A 219 -8.65 -3.31 21.65
N TYR A 220 -9.96 -3.43 21.35
CA TYR A 220 -10.70 -2.33 20.74
C TYR A 220 -10.82 -1.13 21.68
N GLU A 221 -11.16 -1.34 22.95
CA GLU A 221 -11.21 -0.29 23.98
C GLU A 221 -9.89 0.49 24.06
N ILE A 222 -8.77 -0.21 23.95
CA ILE A 222 -7.43 0.39 24.00
C ILE A 222 -7.08 1.11 22.70
N SER A 223 -7.32 0.48 21.55
CA SER A 223 -6.90 1.00 20.25
C SER A 223 -7.91 1.95 19.61
N ARG A 224 -9.15 1.94 20.08
CA ARG A 224 -10.30 2.63 19.45
C ARG A 224 -10.48 2.27 17.98
N GLY A 225 -10.11 1.06 17.61
CA GLY A 225 -10.15 0.56 16.25
C GLY A 225 -9.02 1.05 15.33
N ILE A 226 -8.15 1.93 15.82
CA ILE A 226 -7.08 2.50 15.00
C ILE A 226 -5.94 1.51 14.86
N VAL A 227 -5.58 1.18 13.62
CA VAL A 227 -4.64 0.12 13.27
C VAL A 227 -3.29 0.28 13.97
N CYS A 228 -2.71 1.47 13.94
CA CYS A 228 -1.38 1.68 14.55
C CYS A 228 -1.42 1.53 16.07
N PHE A 229 -2.52 1.89 16.73
CA PHE A 229 -2.68 1.70 18.17
C PHE A 229 -3.00 0.24 18.53
N LEU A 230 -3.71 -0.48 17.66
CA LEU A 230 -3.91 -1.92 17.82
C LEU A 230 -2.57 -2.66 17.77
N ILE A 231 -1.75 -2.39 16.75
CA ILE A 231 -0.42 -2.99 16.63
C ILE A 231 0.44 -2.65 17.86
N LYS A 232 0.39 -1.40 18.31
CA LYS A 232 1.13 -0.95 19.48
C LYS A 232 0.66 -1.61 20.78
N ALA A 233 -0.65 -1.73 20.97
CA ALA A 233 -1.21 -2.46 22.08
C ALA A 233 -0.81 -3.93 22.08
N TYR A 234 -0.78 -4.56 20.89
CA TYR A 234 -0.36 -5.92 20.71
C TYR A 234 1.13 -6.12 21.04
N GLU A 235 2.01 -5.21 20.61
CA GLU A 235 3.42 -5.19 21.00
C GLU A 235 3.59 -5.05 22.53
N GLU A 236 2.89 -4.09 23.13
CA GLU A 236 2.96 -3.87 24.58
C GLU A 236 2.40 -5.04 25.39
N MET A 237 1.42 -5.76 24.85
CA MET A 237 0.91 -7.00 25.45
C MET A 237 2.00 -8.07 25.55
N HIS A 238 2.80 -8.26 24.49
CA HIS A 238 3.93 -9.20 24.51
C HIS A 238 5.03 -8.72 25.47
N ARG A 239 5.37 -7.43 25.45
CA ARG A 239 6.36 -6.87 26.39
C ARG A 239 5.92 -7.05 27.83
N ALA A 240 4.67 -6.70 28.15
CA ALA A 240 4.11 -6.84 29.48
C ALA A 240 4.14 -8.30 29.95
N TYR A 241 3.83 -9.25 29.07
CA TYR A 241 3.89 -10.68 29.38
C TYR A 241 5.29 -11.12 29.80
N TYR A 242 6.34 -10.65 29.11
CA TYR A 242 7.73 -11.03 29.42
C TYR A 242 8.36 -10.23 30.57
N ASP A 243 7.81 -9.06 30.90
CA ASP A 243 8.28 -8.24 32.02
C ASP A 243 7.82 -8.78 33.39
N GLU A 244 6.74 -9.57 33.42
CA GLU A 244 6.19 -10.09 34.68
C GLU A 244 6.71 -11.50 35.02
N SER A 245 6.86 -11.79 36.34
CA SER A 245 7.25 -13.08 36.85
C SER A 245 6.45 -13.38 38.15
N PRO A 246 5.68 -14.48 38.23
CA PRO A 246 5.45 -15.48 37.15
C PRO A 246 4.71 -14.91 35.93
N ARG A 247 4.78 -15.62 34.80
CA ARG A 247 4.09 -15.21 33.57
C ARG A 247 2.59 -15.07 33.82
N PRO A 248 1.97 -13.95 33.43
CA PRO A 248 0.56 -13.72 33.60
C PRO A 248 -0.27 -14.55 32.62
N ILE A 249 -1.52 -14.80 32.98
CA ILE A 249 -2.52 -15.30 32.03
C ILE A 249 -2.92 -14.13 31.12
N VAL A 250 -2.78 -14.31 29.80
CA VAL A 250 -3.18 -13.29 28.83
C VAL A 250 -4.68 -13.40 28.56
N ASP A 251 -5.42 -12.57 29.25
CA ASP A 251 -6.88 -12.42 29.15
C ASP A 251 -7.28 -10.95 29.00
N ALA A 252 -8.56 -10.67 28.89
CA ALA A 252 -9.07 -9.29 28.79
C ALA A 252 -8.71 -8.44 30.01
N ASN A 253 -8.62 -9.04 31.19
CA ASN A 253 -8.28 -8.32 32.40
C ASN A 253 -6.79 -7.92 32.39
N PHE A 254 -5.90 -8.81 31.97
CA PHE A 254 -4.48 -8.50 31.75
C PHE A 254 -4.32 -7.30 30.79
N ILE A 255 -5.08 -7.30 29.68
CA ILE A 255 -5.04 -6.21 28.70
C ILE A 255 -5.49 -4.89 29.33
N ARG A 256 -6.60 -4.88 30.07
CA ARG A 256 -7.14 -3.66 30.70
C ARG A 256 -6.27 -3.14 31.85
N CYS A 257 -5.73 -4.04 32.68
CA CYS A 257 -5.02 -3.67 33.88
C CYS A 257 -3.54 -3.47 33.69
N THR A 258 -2.90 -4.20 32.79
CA THR A 258 -1.44 -4.15 32.58
C THR A 258 -1.06 -3.44 31.28
N VAL A 259 -1.72 -3.76 30.18
CA VAL A 259 -1.36 -3.18 28.86
C VAL A 259 -1.86 -1.73 28.73
N ARG A 260 -3.10 -1.47 29.11
CA ARG A 260 -3.71 -0.14 29.00
C ARG A 260 -2.90 0.98 29.67
N PRO A 261 -2.38 0.84 30.91
CA PRO A 261 -1.54 1.88 31.51
C PRO A 261 -0.24 2.16 30.73
N ARG A 262 0.33 1.14 30.07
CA ARG A 262 1.52 1.31 29.22
C ARG A 262 1.23 2.13 27.97
N MET A 263 -0.03 2.12 27.53
CA MET A 263 -0.49 2.91 26.37
C MET A 263 -0.87 4.36 26.71
N GLU A 264 -0.85 4.77 27.97
CA GLU A 264 -1.33 6.08 28.45
C GLU A 264 -0.72 7.29 27.70
N ARG A 265 0.58 7.24 27.42
CA ARG A 265 1.25 8.31 26.65
C ARG A 265 0.73 8.45 25.22
N PHE A 266 0.28 7.33 24.61
CA PHE A 266 -0.30 7.35 23.26
C PHE A 266 -1.73 7.89 23.27
N TYR A 267 -2.49 7.68 24.37
CA TYR A 267 -3.82 8.27 24.53
C TYR A 267 -3.78 9.79 24.58
N ARG A 268 -2.77 10.38 25.20
CA ARG A 268 -2.60 11.84 25.21
C ARG A 268 -2.43 12.37 23.79
N LEU A 269 -1.64 11.70 22.96
CA LEU A 269 -1.48 12.07 21.57
C LEU A 269 -2.80 11.97 20.77
N MET A 270 -3.66 11.00 21.09
CA MET A 270 -4.99 10.90 20.47
C MET A 270 -5.90 12.06 20.86
N GLN A 271 -5.82 12.53 22.10
CA GLN A 271 -6.62 13.65 22.57
C GLN A 271 -6.30 14.96 21.85
N ASP A 272 -5.03 15.17 21.51
CA ASP A 272 -4.54 16.37 20.84
C ASP A 272 -4.84 16.39 19.33
N THR A 273 -5.21 15.26 18.72
CA THR A 273 -5.43 15.14 17.27
C THR A 273 -6.86 15.35 16.80
N GLY A 274 -7.74 15.91 17.64
CA GLY A 274 -9.14 16.19 17.26
C GLY A 274 -10.07 14.97 17.25
N MET A 275 -9.58 13.77 17.58
CA MET A 275 -10.37 12.52 17.66
C MET A 275 -11.47 12.54 18.74
N HIS A 276 -11.51 13.57 19.57
CA HIS A 276 -12.52 13.69 20.64
C HIS A 276 -13.96 13.77 20.13
N SER A 277 -14.20 14.28 18.93
CA SER A 277 -15.55 14.36 18.38
C SER A 277 -16.08 12.99 17.94
N ALA A 278 -15.23 12.15 17.37
CA ALA A 278 -15.59 10.79 16.99
C ALA A 278 -15.80 9.89 18.22
N MET A 279 -15.05 10.12 19.31
CA MET A 279 -15.20 9.36 20.56
C MET A 279 -16.50 9.63 21.34
N ARG A 280 -17.18 10.76 21.10
CA ARG A 280 -18.44 11.10 21.78
C ARG A 280 -19.68 10.42 21.17
N ALA A 281 -19.57 9.91 19.95
CA ALA A 281 -20.64 9.18 19.28
C ALA A 281 -20.79 7.72 19.77
N ASP A 282 -19.85 7.23 20.60
CA ASP A 282 -19.74 5.82 21.01
C ASP A 282 -20.83 5.35 22.02
N ASN A 283 -21.67 6.25 22.54
CA ASN A 283 -22.72 5.84 23.50
C ASN A 283 -23.92 5.11 22.85
N ASP A 284 -24.04 5.15 21.52
CA ASP A 284 -25.17 4.51 20.79
C ASP A 284 -24.78 3.18 20.10
N ILE A 285 -23.51 2.78 20.13
CA ILE A 285 -22.99 1.63 19.37
C ILE A 285 -23.16 0.30 20.13
N ASP A 286 -23.40 0.32 21.42
CA ASP A 286 -23.59 -0.90 22.24
C ASP A 286 -24.82 -1.75 21.85
N LEU A 287 -25.71 -1.23 20.98
CA LEU A 287 -26.96 -1.86 20.60
C LEU A 287 -26.85 -2.88 19.44
N TYR A 288 -25.70 -2.98 18.76
CA TYR A 288 -25.56 -3.84 17.57
C TYR A 288 -24.66 -5.06 17.73
N TRP A 289 -24.18 -5.33 18.95
CA TRP A 289 -23.32 -6.48 19.20
C TRP A 289 -24.12 -7.77 19.48
N ASP A 290 -24.34 -8.58 18.48
CA ASP A 290 -24.78 -9.96 18.66
C ASP A 290 -23.53 -10.86 18.84
N ARG A 291 -23.24 -11.25 20.09
CA ARG A 291 -22.06 -12.05 20.48
C ARG A 291 -21.97 -13.39 19.75
N GLU A 292 -23.10 -14.03 19.45
CA GLU A 292 -23.13 -15.32 18.76
C GLU A 292 -22.70 -15.17 17.30
N ARG A 293 -23.20 -14.15 16.60
CA ARG A 293 -22.82 -13.87 15.22
C ARG A 293 -21.34 -13.57 15.06
N GLN A 294 -20.74 -12.92 16.04
CA GLN A 294 -19.31 -12.54 15.98
C GLN A 294 -18.39 -13.71 16.17
N ASN A 295 -18.72 -14.61 17.11
CA ASN A 295 -17.98 -15.87 17.26
C ASN A 295 -18.05 -16.70 15.98
N GLN A 296 -19.22 -16.72 15.34
CA GLN A 296 -19.46 -17.44 14.10
C GLN A 296 -18.63 -16.83 12.95
N PHE A 297 -18.63 -15.50 12.77
CA PHE A 297 -17.82 -14.84 11.74
C PHE A 297 -16.31 -14.96 11.97
N ALA A 298 -15.84 -14.84 13.21
CA ALA A 298 -14.43 -15.02 13.52
C ALA A 298 -13.98 -16.46 13.23
N GLN A 299 -14.81 -17.44 13.56
CA GLN A 299 -14.54 -18.83 13.29
C GLN A 299 -14.59 -19.12 11.78
N GLU A 300 -15.62 -18.65 11.06
CA GLU A 300 -15.72 -18.77 9.61
C GLU A 300 -14.54 -18.14 8.89
N TYR A 301 -14.04 -16.99 9.37
CA TYR A 301 -12.85 -16.36 8.78
C TYR A 301 -11.58 -17.17 9.05
N LEU A 302 -11.40 -17.70 10.26
CA LEU A 302 -10.28 -18.57 10.59
C LEU A 302 -10.32 -19.84 9.73
N ASP A 303 -11.50 -20.45 9.60
CA ASP A 303 -11.71 -21.64 8.77
C ASP A 303 -11.38 -21.35 7.28
N LEU A 304 -11.83 -20.20 6.76
CA LEU A 304 -11.49 -19.75 5.40
C LEU A 304 -10.00 -19.52 5.21
N CYS A 305 -9.32 -18.95 6.21
CA CYS A 305 -7.87 -18.76 6.17
C CYS A 305 -7.14 -20.11 6.19
N GLU A 306 -7.57 -21.03 7.05
CA GLU A 306 -7.00 -22.39 7.09
C GLU A 306 -7.24 -23.16 5.78
N GLU A 307 -8.43 -23.05 5.20
CA GLU A 307 -8.73 -23.64 3.89
C GLU A 307 -7.86 -23.04 2.79
N ALA A 308 -7.68 -21.72 2.79
CA ALA A 308 -6.82 -21.04 1.82
C ALA A 308 -5.34 -21.44 1.97
N GLU A 309 -4.87 -21.63 3.20
CA GLU A 309 -3.50 -22.12 3.45
C GLU A 309 -3.33 -23.58 3.05
N ARG A 310 -4.28 -24.45 3.41
CA ARG A 310 -4.28 -25.86 2.96
C ARG A 310 -4.29 -25.97 1.43
N LEU A 311 -5.11 -25.15 0.78
CA LEU A 311 -5.17 -25.09 -0.69
C LEU A 311 -3.81 -24.64 -1.27
N ARG A 312 -3.20 -23.60 -0.70
CA ARG A 312 -1.87 -23.13 -1.09
C ARG A 312 -0.81 -24.21 -0.94
N GLU A 313 -0.76 -24.85 0.23
CA GLU A 313 0.21 -25.92 0.50
C GLU A 313 0.03 -27.11 -0.44
N ASN A 314 -1.21 -27.54 -0.69
CA ASN A 314 -1.52 -28.64 -1.60
C ASN A 314 -1.09 -28.31 -3.03
N VAL A 315 -1.41 -27.09 -3.52
CA VAL A 315 -1.02 -26.64 -4.85
C VAL A 315 0.51 -26.60 -4.98
N ILE A 316 1.22 -26.02 -4.00
CA ILE A 316 2.68 -25.94 -4.01
C ILE A 316 3.29 -27.34 -3.97
N ARG A 317 2.78 -28.23 -3.13
CA ARG A 317 3.23 -29.63 -3.03
C ARG A 317 3.01 -30.41 -4.33
N ASN A 318 1.84 -30.25 -4.94
CA ASN A 318 1.53 -30.89 -6.22
C ASN A 318 2.45 -30.42 -7.34
N ILE A 319 2.74 -29.11 -7.38
CA ILE A 319 3.65 -28.55 -8.37
C ILE A 319 5.07 -29.06 -8.13
N ALA A 320 5.54 -29.06 -6.89
CA ALA A 320 6.86 -29.60 -6.54
C ALA A 320 7.00 -31.09 -6.94
N ASN A 321 5.96 -31.88 -6.72
CA ASN A 321 5.94 -33.30 -7.12
C ASN A 321 5.94 -33.48 -8.66
N ILE A 322 5.24 -32.63 -9.41
CA ILE A 322 5.19 -32.69 -10.88
C ILE A 322 6.49 -32.18 -11.50
N THR A 323 7.06 -31.12 -10.97
CA THR A 323 8.23 -30.44 -11.56
C THR A 323 9.56 -30.95 -10.99
N GLY A 324 9.53 -31.73 -9.90
CA GLY A 324 10.73 -32.23 -9.22
C GLY A 324 11.62 -31.08 -8.75
N THR A 325 12.91 -31.17 -9.05
CA THR A 325 13.91 -30.16 -8.68
C THR A 325 14.02 -28.99 -9.68
N GLN A 326 13.16 -28.93 -10.67
CA GLN A 326 13.24 -27.92 -11.75
C GLN A 326 12.99 -26.49 -11.24
N TYR A 327 12.16 -26.32 -10.21
CA TYR A 327 11.83 -25.04 -9.59
C TYR A 327 11.96 -25.15 -8.07
N ASP A 328 12.53 -24.11 -7.44
CA ASP A 328 12.58 -24.01 -5.98
C ASP A 328 11.18 -23.61 -5.42
N LEU A 329 10.96 -23.93 -4.14
CA LEU A 329 9.69 -23.65 -3.46
C LEU A 329 9.33 -22.15 -3.46
N ASN A 330 10.34 -21.28 -3.40
CA ASN A 330 10.18 -19.84 -3.45
C ASN A 330 9.63 -19.38 -4.80
N THR A 331 10.18 -19.90 -5.88
CA THR A 331 9.72 -19.59 -7.26
C THR A 331 8.30 -20.08 -7.48
N ILE A 332 7.95 -21.27 -6.97
CA ILE A 332 6.58 -21.82 -7.04
C ILE A 332 5.62 -20.94 -6.22
N SER A 333 6.00 -20.53 -5.01
CA SER A 333 5.18 -19.69 -4.14
C SER A 333 4.93 -18.30 -4.75
N GLN A 334 5.93 -17.67 -5.36
CA GLN A 334 5.78 -16.41 -6.07
C GLN A 334 4.88 -16.52 -7.30
N ALA A 335 4.99 -17.62 -8.04
CA ALA A 335 4.11 -17.88 -9.18
C ALA A 335 2.66 -18.12 -8.73
N TYR A 336 2.45 -18.84 -7.63
CA TYR A 336 1.13 -19.03 -7.02
C TYR A 336 0.50 -17.70 -6.62
N ALA A 337 1.23 -16.84 -5.90
CA ALA A 337 0.75 -15.52 -5.49
C ALA A 337 0.28 -14.67 -6.68
N LYS A 338 1.01 -14.70 -7.80
CA LYS A 338 0.63 -13.99 -9.04
C LYS A 338 -0.59 -14.60 -9.74
N VAL A 339 -0.83 -15.89 -9.58
CA VAL A 339 -1.96 -16.57 -10.23
C VAL A 339 -3.25 -16.39 -9.43
N ILE A 340 -3.20 -16.48 -8.09
CA ILE A 340 -4.40 -16.43 -7.26
C ILE A 340 -5.12 -15.09 -7.28
N VAL A 341 -4.39 -14.00 -7.57
CA VAL A 341 -4.92 -12.63 -7.65
C VAL A 341 -5.65 -12.36 -8.98
N ARG A 342 -5.56 -13.24 -9.97
CA ARG A 342 -6.22 -13.03 -11.29
C ARG A 342 -7.74 -13.06 -11.18
N PRO A 343 -8.47 -12.03 -11.66
CA PRO A 343 -9.91 -11.88 -11.42
C PRO A 343 -10.78 -12.98 -12.06
N LYS A 344 -10.28 -13.71 -13.05
CA LYS A 344 -11.00 -14.82 -13.74
C LYS A 344 -10.45 -16.20 -13.41
N GLN A 345 -9.57 -16.30 -12.42
CA GLN A 345 -8.98 -17.58 -12.06
C GLN A 345 -9.93 -18.38 -11.18
N GLU A 346 -10.27 -19.61 -11.59
CA GLU A 346 -10.94 -20.55 -10.69
C GLU A 346 -10.01 -20.91 -9.53
N LYS A 347 -10.53 -20.84 -8.30
CA LYS A 347 -9.79 -21.12 -7.07
C LYS A 347 -9.81 -22.60 -6.67
N THR A 348 -9.97 -23.51 -7.62
CA THR A 348 -9.86 -24.95 -7.39
C THR A 348 -8.40 -25.41 -7.46
N GLU A 349 -8.04 -26.40 -6.66
CA GLU A 349 -6.66 -26.93 -6.59
C GLU A 349 -6.11 -27.31 -7.97
N LYS A 350 -6.91 -28.02 -8.80
CA LYS A 350 -6.52 -28.41 -10.15
C LYS A 350 -6.31 -27.23 -11.10
N ALA A 351 -7.20 -26.23 -11.05
CA ALA A 351 -7.12 -25.04 -11.89
C ALA A 351 -5.92 -24.17 -11.52
N LEU A 352 -5.68 -23.98 -10.22
CA LEU A 352 -4.52 -23.23 -9.73
C LEU A 352 -3.21 -23.95 -10.06
N THR A 353 -3.10 -25.25 -9.83
CA THR A 353 -1.92 -26.06 -10.19
C THR A 353 -1.60 -25.91 -11.68
N SER A 354 -2.61 -26.08 -12.55
CA SER A 354 -2.43 -25.93 -14.00
C SER A 354 -2.01 -24.51 -14.41
N ALA A 355 -2.60 -23.48 -13.81
CA ALA A 355 -2.30 -22.09 -14.11
C ALA A 355 -0.88 -21.69 -13.65
N VAL A 356 -0.44 -22.16 -12.48
CA VAL A 356 0.91 -21.93 -11.96
C VAL A 356 1.95 -22.64 -12.81
N ILE A 357 1.74 -23.90 -13.20
CA ILE A 357 2.64 -24.62 -14.11
C ILE A 357 2.76 -23.90 -15.45
N LYS A 358 1.65 -23.44 -16.03
CA LYS A 358 1.68 -22.65 -17.28
C LYS A 358 2.46 -21.34 -17.11
N MET A 359 2.43 -20.75 -15.95
CA MET A 359 3.17 -19.53 -15.65
C MET A 359 4.66 -19.81 -15.48
N LEU A 360 5.03 -20.87 -14.77
CA LEU A 360 6.41 -21.32 -14.59
C LEU A 360 7.04 -21.71 -15.92
N ALA A 361 6.31 -22.40 -16.80
CA ALA A 361 6.78 -22.78 -18.13
C ALA A 361 7.05 -21.59 -19.07
N LYS A 362 6.44 -20.42 -18.81
CA LYS A 362 6.71 -19.18 -19.56
C LYS A 362 7.90 -18.39 -19.00
N ALA A 363 8.30 -18.64 -17.77
CA ALA A 363 9.47 -18.01 -17.17
C ALA A 363 10.73 -18.76 -17.66
N PRO A 364 11.73 -18.09 -18.22
CA PRO A 364 12.97 -18.77 -18.58
C PRO A 364 13.55 -19.43 -17.32
N PRO A 365 14.04 -20.69 -17.41
CA PRO A 365 14.66 -21.35 -16.27
C PRO A 365 15.80 -20.47 -15.76
N LYS A 366 15.86 -20.27 -14.44
CA LYS A 366 17.01 -19.59 -13.82
C LYS A 366 18.28 -20.30 -14.29
N ARG A 367 19.07 -19.62 -15.10
CA ARG A 367 20.44 -20.09 -15.39
C ARG A 367 21.12 -20.26 -14.04
N GLU A 368 21.51 -21.46 -13.70
CA GLU A 368 22.42 -21.71 -12.59
C GLU A 368 23.58 -20.72 -12.76
N LYS A 369 23.78 -19.85 -11.80
CA LYS A 369 25.00 -19.07 -11.71
C LYS A 369 26.11 -20.11 -11.60
N LYS A 370 26.84 -20.36 -12.70
CA LYS A 370 28.11 -21.05 -12.59
C LYS A 370 28.87 -20.35 -11.51
N VAL A 371 29.07 -21.03 -10.40
CA VAL A 371 30.03 -20.61 -9.38
C VAL A 371 31.35 -20.57 -10.14
N LEU A 372 31.78 -19.36 -10.48
CA LEU A 372 33.10 -19.13 -11.01
C LEU A 372 34.07 -19.50 -9.86
N THR A 373 34.60 -20.71 -9.89
CA THR A 373 35.77 -21.07 -9.11
C THR A 373 36.83 -20.05 -9.46
N PRO A 374 37.46 -19.41 -8.48
CA PRO A 374 38.51 -18.43 -8.75
C PRO A 374 39.63 -19.17 -9.53
N VAL A 375 39.74 -18.81 -10.81
CA VAL A 375 40.81 -19.30 -11.70
C VAL A 375 42.09 -18.69 -11.17
N SER A 376 43.08 -19.53 -10.93
CA SER A 376 44.40 -19.06 -10.45
C SER A 376 45.02 -18.12 -11.49
N SER A 377 45.83 -17.15 -11.02
CA SER A 377 46.49 -16.19 -11.93
C SER A 377 47.39 -16.84 -13.00
N GLU A 378 47.81 -18.10 -12.79
CA GLU A 378 48.57 -18.87 -13.77
C GLU A 378 47.71 -19.48 -14.86
N GLU A 379 46.47 -19.94 -14.55
CA GLU A 379 45.52 -20.43 -15.56
C GLU A 379 45.01 -19.30 -16.46
N MET A 380 44.79 -18.09 -15.90
CA MET A 380 44.41 -16.91 -16.66
C MET A 380 45.50 -16.47 -17.64
N LYS A 381 46.78 -16.59 -17.26
CA LYS A 381 47.93 -16.32 -18.15
C LYS A 381 48.01 -17.35 -19.28
N LYS A 382 47.73 -18.64 -19.04
CA LYS A 382 47.70 -19.67 -20.07
C LYS A 382 46.58 -19.45 -21.10
N GLU A 383 45.37 -19.08 -20.67
CA GLU A 383 44.26 -18.77 -21.60
C GLU A 383 44.52 -17.54 -22.45
N LEU A 384 45.17 -16.50 -21.89
CA LEU A 384 45.54 -15.30 -22.64
C LEU A 384 46.65 -15.54 -23.67
N LEU A 385 47.53 -16.50 -23.45
CA LEU A 385 48.56 -16.87 -24.40
C LEU A 385 48.06 -17.78 -25.53
N LEU A 386 47.01 -18.58 -25.30
CA LEU A 386 46.36 -19.40 -26.31
C LEU A 386 45.45 -18.59 -27.27
N LYS A 387 45.01 -17.38 -26.91
CA LYS A 387 44.22 -16.49 -27.78
C LYS A 387 45.09 -15.57 -28.65
N LYS A 388 46.42 -15.68 -28.60
CA LYS A 388 47.35 -14.87 -29.41
C LYS A 388 48.11 -15.70 -30.46
N GLN A 389 47.78 -16.97 -30.66
CA GLN A 389 48.10 -17.80 -31.79
C GLN A 389 46.81 -17.98 -32.66
#